data_34a4124aa8f47b9eb262ca5128bcf905
#
_entry.id   34a4124aa8f47b9eb262ca5128bcf905
#
_cell.length_a   1.000
_cell.length_b   1.000
_cell.length_c   1.000
_cell.angle_alpha   90.00
_cell.angle_beta   90.00
_cell.angle_gamma   90.00
#
_symmetry.space_group_name_H-M   'P 1'
#
loop_
_entity.id
_entity.type
_entity.pdbx_description
1 polymer ?
#
loop_
_entity_poly.entity_id
_entity_poly.type
_entity_poly.pdbx_seq_one_letter_code
_entity_poly.pdbx_strand_id
1 'polypeptide(L)'
;MTAMDRRKTIKVGVVGVGRGSNFAASLGEHLGMKLVALCDTWEQRLQALGDQLRVATYLDYDRFLEHDMDAVILANYFHQHAPFAIRALQAGKHVMSETSACFTLAEGVALVEAVEKSGKIYMFAENYPYMLFNQEMRRIYQSGKIGRFMYGEGEYIHPMDADSINRISPGVNHWRNWIPATYYCTHSLAPIMFITDTRPVKVSGFVVPVAEDDPVRPRTVRRSDAASMIALRMDNGAVVKLLQVGLRGEGIWVRIHGSRGQMENLRHDDRSMVRLRIERYHEAPARPVDRIYAPRFPEHHQRALKAGHGGGDFFVNYHFARAIRSGEQPYLDVYRGVAMSIVGILAYRSALQDSGALEVPDFRKRSARRQYADDHWSPDPAQRRPGQPAPSIFGDIKPARQALTYARRIWKSVGYHGD
;
A
#
# COMPACT_ATOMS: atom_id res chain seq x y z
N MET A 1 1.16 5.14 -31.21
CA MET A 1 0.21 4.04 -30.92
C MET A 1 -0.69 3.85 -32.12
N THR A 2 -0.55 2.74 -32.81
CA THR A 2 -1.37 2.40 -33.98
C THR A 2 -2.82 2.11 -33.55
N ALA A 3 -3.79 2.45 -34.39
CA ALA A 3 -5.23 2.27 -34.11
C ALA A 3 -5.66 0.81 -33.84
N MET A 4 -4.78 -0.15 -34.05
CA MET A 4 -5.04 -1.60 -33.93
C MET A 4 -5.00 -2.10 -32.49
N ASP A 5 -4.29 -1.42 -31.58
CA ASP A 5 -4.07 -1.90 -30.20
C ASP A 5 -5.15 -1.45 -29.19
N ARG A 6 -6.05 -0.57 -29.59
CA ARG A 6 -7.14 -0.05 -28.74
C ARG A 6 -8.32 -1.00 -28.57
N ARG A 7 -8.38 -2.11 -29.29
CA ARG A 7 -9.58 -2.97 -29.37
C ARG A 7 -9.54 -4.24 -28.54
N LYS A 8 -8.39 -4.70 -28.07
CA LYS A 8 -8.32 -5.96 -27.28
C LYS A 8 -8.70 -5.69 -25.84
N THR A 9 -9.79 -6.31 -25.39
CA THR A 9 -10.17 -6.32 -23.97
C THR A 9 -9.15 -7.11 -23.16
N ILE A 10 -8.62 -6.51 -22.08
CA ILE A 10 -7.71 -7.15 -21.13
C ILE A 10 -8.53 -8.06 -20.21
N LYS A 11 -8.31 -9.36 -20.26
CA LYS A 11 -8.92 -10.34 -19.37
C LYS A 11 -8.18 -10.35 -18.03
N VAL A 12 -8.90 -10.18 -16.93
CA VAL A 12 -8.30 -10.00 -15.59
C VAL A 12 -8.86 -11.03 -14.63
N GLY A 13 -7.96 -11.71 -13.93
CA GLY A 13 -8.30 -12.50 -12.74
C GLY A 13 -7.99 -11.72 -11.46
N VAL A 14 -8.78 -11.95 -10.40
CA VAL A 14 -8.59 -11.30 -9.10
C VAL A 14 -8.40 -12.35 -8.01
N VAL A 15 -7.37 -12.18 -7.19
CA VAL A 15 -7.06 -13.02 -6.02
C VAL A 15 -7.39 -12.25 -4.74
N GLY A 16 -8.19 -12.88 -3.86
CA GLY A 16 -8.67 -12.23 -2.64
C GLY A 16 -10.02 -11.55 -2.84
N VAL A 17 -11.12 -12.17 -2.39
CA VAL A 17 -12.49 -11.63 -2.54
C VAL A 17 -12.89 -10.65 -1.44
N GLY A 18 -11.99 -10.31 -0.52
CA GLY A 18 -12.14 -9.21 0.42
C GLY A 18 -11.93 -7.85 -0.27
N ARG A 19 -10.72 -7.34 -0.21
CA ARG A 19 -10.32 -6.10 -0.86
C ARG A 19 -10.41 -6.18 -2.39
N GLY A 20 -10.12 -7.34 -2.97
CA GLY A 20 -10.18 -7.58 -4.40
C GLY A 20 -11.56 -7.34 -5.03
N SER A 21 -12.65 -7.46 -4.27
CA SER A 21 -14.00 -7.15 -4.76
C SER A 21 -14.14 -5.68 -5.21
N ASN A 22 -13.42 -4.75 -4.55
CA ASN A 22 -13.45 -3.33 -4.94
C ASN A 22 -12.74 -3.10 -6.30
N PHE A 23 -11.63 -3.81 -6.55
CA PHE A 23 -10.98 -3.78 -7.86
C PHE A 23 -11.87 -4.42 -8.92
N ALA A 24 -12.42 -5.61 -8.64
CA ALA A 24 -13.31 -6.32 -9.54
C ALA A 24 -14.52 -5.45 -9.96
N ALA A 25 -15.14 -4.76 -9.01
CA ALA A 25 -16.30 -3.89 -9.25
C ALA A 25 -15.94 -2.64 -10.10
N SER A 26 -14.69 -2.20 -10.10
CA SER A 26 -14.25 -1.03 -10.88
C SER A 26 -13.63 -1.40 -12.24
N LEU A 27 -13.52 -2.68 -12.59
CA LEU A 27 -13.20 -3.13 -13.94
C LEU A 27 -14.41 -2.90 -14.86
N GLY A 28 -14.15 -2.66 -16.13
CA GLY A 28 -15.23 -2.50 -17.11
C GLY A 28 -14.75 -1.99 -18.47
N GLU A 29 -15.70 -1.86 -19.40
CA GLU A 29 -15.45 -1.42 -20.77
C GLU A 29 -14.76 -0.06 -20.86
N HIS A 30 -15.07 0.84 -19.93
CA HIS A 30 -14.46 2.18 -19.85
C HIS A 30 -12.95 2.13 -19.60
N LEU A 31 -12.43 1.03 -19.03
CA LEU A 31 -11.01 0.73 -18.90
C LEU A 31 -10.55 -0.29 -19.95
N GLY A 32 -11.48 -0.85 -20.73
CA GLY A 32 -11.24 -1.98 -21.63
C GLY A 32 -10.68 -3.21 -20.88
N MET A 33 -11.15 -3.44 -19.67
CA MET A 33 -10.81 -4.57 -18.81
C MET A 33 -12.05 -5.40 -18.51
N LYS A 34 -11.91 -6.71 -18.46
CA LYS A 34 -12.99 -7.66 -18.14
C LYS A 34 -12.54 -8.62 -17.07
N LEU A 35 -13.30 -8.70 -15.97
CA LEU A 35 -13.13 -9.75 -14.98
C LEU A 35 -13.53 -11.09 -15.62
N VAL A 36 -12.68 -12.12 -15.45
CA VAL A 36 -12.91 -13.48 -15.98
C VAL A 36 -12.82 -14.57 -14.93
N ALA A 37 -12.07 -14.35 -13.84
CA ALA A 37 -11.89 -15.35 -12.78
C ALA A 37 -11.65 -14.71 -11.43
N LEU A 38 -12.04 -15.42 -10.36
CA LEU A 38 -11.75 -15.10 -8.96
C LEU A 38 -11.03 -16.27 -8.29
N CYS A 39 -10.13 -15.96 -7.34
CA CYS A 39 -9.45 -16.96 -6.52
C CYS A 39 -9.42 -16.52 -5.05
N ASP A 40 -9.84 -17.39 -4.13
CA ASP A 40 -9.73 -17.18 -2.69
C ASP A 40 -9.81 -18.52 -1.96
N THR A 41 -9.29 -18.59 -0.76
CA THR A 41 -9.42 -19.77 0.11
C THR A 41 -10.73 -19.78 0.93
N TRP A 42 -11.44 -18.67 1.00
CA TRP A 42 -12.74 -18.57 1.66
C TRP A 42 -13.87 -18.97 0.69
N GLU A 43 -14.12 -20.28 0.59
CA GLU A 43 -14.98 -20.90 -0.41
C GLU A 43 -16.38 -20.27 -0.50
N GLN A 44 -17.09 -20.16 0.63
CA GLN A 44 -18.46 -19.63 0.65
C GLN A 44 -18.55 -18.22 0.07
N ARG A 45 -17.60 -17.34 0.45
CA ARG A 45 -17.56 -15.96 -0.03
C ARG A 45 -17.13 -15.88 -1.49
N LEU A 46 -16.22 -16.76 -1.89
CA LEU A 46 -15.75 -16.87 -3.27
C LEU A 46 -16.90 -17.29 -4.20
N GLN A 47 -17.64 -18.32 -3.86
CA GLN A 47 -18.78 -18.80 -4.66
C GLN A 47 -19.88 -17.73 -4.76
N ALA A 48 -20.27 -17.13 -3.63
CA ALA A 48 -21.29 -16.07 -3.63
C ALA A 48 -20.93 -14.89 -4.57
N LEU A 49 -19.67 -14.47 -4.55
CA LEU A 49 -19.21 -13.38 -5.43
C LEU A 49 -19.08 -13.85 -6.89
N GLY A 50 -18.63 -15.08 -7.12
CA GLY A 50 -18.52 -15.68 -8.46
C GLY A 50 -19.87 -15.77 -9.14
N ASP A 51 -20.90 -16.25 -8.44
CA ASP A 51 -22.27 -16.33 -8.94
C ASP A 51 -22.85 -14.95 -9.24
N GLN A 52 -22.64 -13.99 -8.33
CA GLN A 52 -23.07 -12.60 -8.53
C GLN A 52 -22.46 -11.97 -9.77
N LEU A 53 -21.17 -12.18 -10.00
CA LEU A 53 -20.41 -11.58 -11.11
C LEU A 53 -20.39 -12.46 -12.37
N ARG A 54 -20.90 -13.70 -12.28
CA ARG A 54 -20.93 -14.69 -13.37
C ARG A 54 -19.55 -14.97 -13.97
N VAL A 55 -18.57 -15.25 -13.09
CA VAL A 55 -17.19 -15.55 -13.48
C VAL A 55 -16.71 -16.87 -12.85
N ALA A 56 -15.66 -17.46 -13.42
CA ALA A 56 -15.04 -18.67 -12.88
C ALA A 56 -14.45 -18.43 -11.48
N THR A 57 -14.50 -19.45 -10.62
CA THR A 57 -13.99 -19.41 -9.24
C THR A 57 -12.98 -20.54 -9.00
N TYR A 58 -11.94 -20.25 -8.22
CA TYR A 58 -10.84 -21.18 -7.93
C TYR A 58 -10.44 -21.10 -6.47
N LEU A 59 -10.33 -22.24 -5.80
CA LEU A 59 -9.74 -22.37 -4.46
C LEU A 59 -8.22 -22.53 -4.54
N ASP A 60 -7.73 -23.07 -5.65
CA ASP A 60 -6.31 -23.32 -5.91
C ASP A 60 -5.74 -22.26 -6.86
N TYR A 61 -4.61 -21.66 -6.46
CA TYR A 61 -4.00 -20.58 -7.23
C TYR A 61 -3.31 -21.07 -8.51
N ASP A 62 -2.77 -22.30 -8.56
CA ASP A 62 -2.13 -22.81 -9.78
C ASP A 62 -3.18 -23.08 -10.86
N ARG A 63 -4.31 -23.67 -10.47
CA ARG A 63 -5.46 -23.85 -11.37
C ARG A 63 -6.04 -22.51 -11.84
N PHE A 64 -6.07 -21.51 -10.96
CA PHE A 64 -6.47 -20.16 -11.35
C PHE A 64 -5.52 -19.56 -12.41
N LEU A 65 -4.21 -19.77 -12.30
CA LEU A 65 -3.22 -19.28 -13.27
C LEU A 65 -3.34 -19.95 -14.64
N GLU A 66 -3.91 -21.14 -14.73
CA GLU A 66 -4.21 -21.83 -16.00
C GLU A 66 -5.38 -21.18 -16.78
N HIS A 67 -6.21 -20.36 -16.11
CA HIS A 67 -7.34 -19.69 -16.76
C HIS A 67 -6.87 -18.75 -17.88
N ASP A 68 -7.65 -18.66 -18.95
CA ASP A 68 -7.37 -17.75 -20.09
C ASP A 68 -7.54 -16.28 -19.66
N MET A 69 -6.46 -15.67 -19.20
CA MET A 69 -6.40 -14.28 -18.80
C MET A 69 -5.05 -13.63 -19.14
N ASP A 70 -5.05 -12.32 -19.30
CA ASP A 70 -3.88 -11.50 -19.62
C ASP A 70 -3.18 -10.98 -18.36
N ALA A 71 -3.94 -10.74 -17.28
CA ALA A 71 -3.46 -10.07 -16.08
C ALA A 71 -4.09 -10.61 -14.79
N VAL A 72 -3.38 -10.45 -13.68
CA VAL A 72 -3.81 -10.82 -12.32
C VAL A 72 -3.74 -9.60 -11.41
N ILE A 73 -4.80 -9.39 -10.61
CA ILE A 73 -4.82 -8.45 -9.49
C ILE A 73 -4.71 -9.25 -8.20
N LEU A 74 -3.69 -8.97 -7.40
CA LEU A 74 -3.43 -9.60 -6.11
C LEU A 74 -3.93 -8.70 -4.99
N ALA A 75 -4.89 -9.19 -4.23
CA ALA A 75 -5.47 -8.55 -3.04
C ALA A 75 -5.70 -9.59 -1.92
N ASN A 76 -4.90 -10.64 -1.93
CA ASN A 76 -4.84 -11.69 -0.92
C ASN A 76 -4.13 -11.22 0.36
N TYR A 77 -3.57 -12.09 1.17
CA TYR A 77 -2.89 -11.73 2.40
C TYR A 77 -1.59 -10.98 2.13
N PHE A 78 -1.39 -9.91 2.88
CA PHE A 78 -0.30 -8.95 2.77
C PHE A 78 1.10 -9.58 2.63
N HIS A 79 1.41 -10.61 3.43
CA HIS A 79 2.69 -11.32 3.41
C HIS A 79 2.85 -12.33 2.26
N GLN A 80 1.81 -12.50 1.44
CA GLN A 80 1.81 -13.45 0.33
C GLN A 80 1.89 -12.78 -1.04
N HIS A 81 1.90 -11.45 -1.11
CA HIS A 81 1.86 -10.75 -2.39
C HIS A 81 3.05 -11.09 -3.29
N ALA A 82 4.28 -11.04 -2.77
CA ALA A 82 5.48 -11.31 -3.58
C ALA A 82 5.51 -12.74 -4.16
N PRO A 83 5.34 -13.82 -3.38
CA PRO A 83 5.33 -15.17 -3.94
C PRO A 83 4.21 -15.39 -4.96
N PHE A 84 3.02 -14.82 -4.76
CA PHE A 84 1.92 -14.91 -5.73
C PHE A 84 2.23 -14.11 -7.00
N ALA A 85 2.78 -12.91 -6.87
CA ALA A 85 3.19 -12.09 -8.01
C ALA A 85 4.26 -12.77 -8.87
N ILE A 86 5.28 -13.37 -8.24
CA ILE A 86 6.35 -14.08 -8.93
C ILE A 86 5.77 -15.25 -9.76
N ARG A 87 4.86 -16.05 -9.19
CA ARG A 87 4.21 -17.16 -9.90
C ARG A 87 3.36 -16.68 -11.07
N ALA A 88 2.59 -15.58 -10.91
CA ALA A 88 1.81 -15.00 -12.00
C ALA A 88 2.70 -14.48 -13.14
N LEU A 89 3.81 -13.80 -12.82
CA LEU A 89 4.80 -13.33 -13.79
C LEU A 89 5.44 -14.50 -14.56
N GLN A 90 5.78 -15.59 -13.85
CA GLN A 90 6.31 -16.83 -14.45
C GLN A 90 5.30 -17.50 -15.36
N ALA A 91 4.00 -17.44 -15.03
CA ALA A 91 2.90 -17.89 -15.87
C ALA A 91 2.58 -16.91 -17.04
N GLY A 92 3.42 -15.89 -17.25
CA GLY A 92 3.30 -14.94 -18.36
C GLY A 92 2.19 -13.90 -18.20
N LYS A 93 1.66 -13.68 -17.00
CA LYS A 93 0.60 -12.71 -16.73
C LYS A 93 1.19 -11.35 -16.33
N HIS A 94 0.51 -10.25 -16.69
CA HIS A 94 0.75 -8.94 -16.08
C HIS A 94 0.22 -8.95 -14.64
N VAL A 95 0.84 -8.21 -13.73
CA VAL A 95 0.47 -8.23 -12.31
C VAL A 95 0.23 -6.83 -11.78
N MET A 96 -0.88 -6.65 -11.09
CA MET A 96 -1.13 -5.56 -10.17
C MET A 96 -1.26 -6.13 -8.76
N SER A 97 -0.46 -5.64 -7.80
CA SER A 97 -0.43 -6.17 -6.45
C SER A 97 -0.76 -5.11 -5.41
N GLU A 98 -1.69 -5.41 -4.51
CA GLU A 98 -1.97 -4.61 -3.31
C GLU A 98 -0.70 -4.46 -2.45
N THR A 99 -0.76 -3.55 -1.49
CA THR A 99 0.28 -3.27 -0.51
C THR A 99 0.40 -4.44 0.51
N SER A 100 1.62 -4.88 0.84
CA SER A 100 2.93 -4.44 0.38
C SER A 100 3.43 -5.24 -0.83
N ALA A 101 4.46 -4.72 -1.51
CA ALA A 101 5.06 -5.44 -2.63
C ALA A 101 5.85 -6.68 -2.18
N CYS A 102 6.44 -6.66 -0.98
CA CYS A 102 7.20 -7.77 -0.40
C CYS A 102 7.12 -7.73 1.12
N PHE A 103 7.38 -8.87 1.77
CA PHE A 103 7.34 -9.02 3.21
C PHE A 103 8.73 -9.23 3.83
N THR A 104 9.71 -9.65 3.03
CA THR A 104 11.15 -9.73 3.37
C THR A 104 11.98 -9.03 2.29
N LEU A 105 13.26 -8.72 2.60
CA LEU A 105 14.14 -8.12 1.60
C LEU A 105 14.46 -9.13 0.49
N ALA A 106 14.60 -10.41 0.82
CA ALA A 106 14.80 -11.48 -0.17
C ALA A 106 13.63 -11.59 -1.15
N GLU A 107 12.39 -11.49 -0.67
CA GLU A 107 11.21 -11.42 -1.54
C GLU A 107 11.23 -10.20 -2.45
N GLY A 108 11.67 -9.03 -1.95
CA GLY A 108 11.82 -7.83 -2.75
C GLY A 108 12.83 -8.00 -3.88
N VAL A 109 13.95 -8.67 -3.61
CA VAL A 109 14.96 -9.05 -4.64
C VAL A 109 14.35 -9.98 -5.67
N ALA A 110 13.76 -11.09 -5.22
CA ALA A 110 13.17 -12.10 -6.10
C ALA A 110 12.03 -11.54 -6.99
N LEU A 111 11.21 -10.64 -6.45
CA LEU A 111 10.14 -9.98 -7.19
C LEU A 111 10.70 -9.07 -8.30
N VAL A 112 11.72 -8.25 -7.99
CA VAL A 112 12.38 -7.40 -8.99
C VAL A 112 12.94 -8.26 -10.13
N GLU A 113 13.64 -9.34 -9.81
CA GLU A 113 14.21 -10.25 -10.80
C GLU A 113 13.15 -10.96 -11.65
N ALA A 114 12.03 -11.36 -11.04
CA ALA A 114 10.92 -11.95 -11.76
C ALA A 114 10.28 -10.97 -12.75
N VAL A 115 10.10 -9.70 -12.37
CA VAL A 115 9.58 -8.66 -13.27
C VAL A 115 10.56 -8.41 -14.42
N GLU A 116 11.85 -8.22 -14.13
CA GLU A 116 12.90 -8.04 -15.17
C GLU A 116 12.93 -9.22 -16.16
N LYS A 117 12.87 -10.45 -15.65
CA LYS A 117 12.94 -11.69 -16.46
C LYS A 117 11.69 -11.90 -17.31
N SER A 118 10.50 -11.62 -16.76
CA SER A 118 9.24 -11.87 -17.46
C SER A 118 8.95 -10.85 -18.56
N GLY A 119 9.48 -9.62 -18.44
CA GLY A 119 9.14 -8.49 -19.31
C GLY A 119 7.67 -8.04 -19.19
N LYS A 120 6.93 -8.53 -18.19
CA LYS A 120 5.53 -8.17 -17.97
C LYS A 120 5.39 -6.87 -17.18
N ILE A 121 4.23 -6.25 -17.30
CA ILE A 121 3.88 -5.10 -16.46
C ILE A 121 3.67 -5.58 -15.02
N TYR A 122 4.34 -4.92 -14.09
CA TYR A 122 4.05 -5.00 -12.67
C TYR A 122 3.64 -3.62 -12.17
N MET A 123 2.49 -3.53 -11.50
CA MET A 123 2.03 -2.31 -10.85
C MET A 123 1.80 -2.55 -9.36
N PHE A 124 2.42 -1.71 -8.54
CA PHE A 124 2.13 -1.64 -7.12
C PHE A 124 0.85 -0.82 -6.91
N ALA A 125 -0.18 -1.45 -6.36
CA ALA A 125 -1.52 -0.88 -6.27
C ALA A 125 -1.72 0.06 -5.07
N GLU A 126 -0.71 0.86 -4.74
CA GLU A 126 -0.84 1.90 -3.72
C GLU A 126 -1.72 3.04 -4.25
N ASN A 127 -2.90 3.20 -3.69
CA ASN A 127 -3.92 4.11 -4.20
C ASN A 127 -3.81 5.55 -3.68
N TYR A 128 -3.11 5.79 -2.57
CA TYR A 128 -2.97 7.11 -1.94
C TYR A 128 -2.30 8.16 -2.83
N PRO A 129 -1.26 7.84 -3.62
CA PRO A 129 -0.69 8.78 -4.60
C PRO A 129 -1.74 9.36 -5.55
N TYR A 130 -2.75 8.58 -5.89
CA TYR A 130 -3.77 8.96 -6.87
C TYR A 130 -5.00 9.65 -6.28
N MET A 131 -5.03 9.90 -4.97
CA MET A 131 -6.05 10.77 -4.37
C MET A 131 -5.99 12.17 -4.97
N LEU A 132 -7.14 12.84 -5.03
CA LEU A 132 -7.32 14.14 -5.67
C LEU A 132 -6.26 15.18 -5.27
N PHE A 133 -6.08 15.38 -3.97
CA PHE A 133 -5.13 16.36 -3.45
C PHE A 133 -3.68 16.00 -3.72
N ASN A 134 -3.30 14.71 -3.75
CA ASN A 134 -1.94 14.28 -4.03
C ASN A 134 -1.57 14.48 -5.51
N GLN A 135 -2.51 14.24 -6.43
CA GLN A 135 -2.30 14.54 -7.85
C GLN A 135 -2.12 16.04 -8.08
N GLU A 136 -2.91 16.88 -7.40
CA GLU A 136 -2.75 18.34 -7.47
C GLU A 136 -1.42 18.80 -6.85
N MET A 137 -1.04 18.29 -5.69
CA MET A 137 0.25 18.62 -5.08
C MET A 137 1.43 18.20 -5.97
N ARG A 138 1.34 17.05 -6.65
CA ARG A 138 2.34 16.67 -7.67
C ARG A 138 2.42 17.70 -8.80
N ARG A 139 1.29 18.13 -9.32
CA ARG A 139 1.23 19.16 -10.37
C ARG A 139 1.86 20.49 -9.92
N ILE A 140 1.59 20.91 -8.68
CA ILE A 140 2.19 22.11 -8.08
C ILE A 140 3.70 21.95 -7.96
N TYR A 141 4.17 20.81 -7.43
CA TYR A 141 5.60 20.54 -7.27
C TYR A 141 6.33 20.55 -8.62
N GLN A 142 5.79 19.84 -9.61
CA GLN A 142 6.35 19.80 -10.97
C GLN A 142 6.40 21.16 -11.66
N SER A 143 5.52 22.10 -11.30
CA SER A 143 5.57 23.47 -11.79
C SER A 143 6.69 24.32 -11.19
N GLY A 144 7.45 23.77 -10.22
CA GLY A 144 8.55 24.48 -9.53
C GLY A 144 8.12 25.56 -8.54
N LYS A 145 6.83 25.76 -8.31
CA LYS A 145 6.30 26.87 -7.49
C LYS A 145 6.82 26.89 -6.06
N ILE A 146 6.94 25.74 -5.41
CA ILE A 146 7.44 25.65 -4.03
C ILE A 146 8.95 25.41 -3.94
N GLY A 147 9.64 25.33 -5.08
CA GLY A 147 11.08 25.09 -5.14
C GLY A 147 11.48 23.65 -4.84
N ARG A 148 12.75 23.44 -4.41
CA ARG A 148 13.31 22.13 -4.14
C ARG A 148 12.72 21.54 -2.86
N PHE A 149 12.34 20.28 -2.88
CA PHE A 149 11.86 19.54 -1.71
C PHE A 149 12.89 19.48 -0.59
N MET A 150 12.49 19.85 0.63
CA MET A 150 13.34 19.92 1.81
C MET A 150 12.83 19.08 2.97
N TYR A 151 11.51 19.09 3.23
CA TYR A 151 10.89 18.38 4.33
C TYR A 151 9.48 17.93 3.97
N GLY A 152 9.09 16.72 4.39
CA GLY A 152 7.75 16.19 4.18
C GLY A 152 7.20 15.49 5.41
N GLU A 153 5.88 15.49 5.53
CA GLU A 153 5.15 14.69 6.49
C GLU A 153 4.04 13.92 5.81
N GLY A 154 3.91 12.64 6.19
CA GLY A 154 2.82 11.77 5.76
C GLY A 154 2.17 11.10 6.95
N GLU A 155 0.84 11.16 7.04
CA GLU A 155 0.07 10.51 8.08
C GLU A 155 -0.96 9.55 7.49
N TYR A 156 -1.02 8.38 8.08
CA TYR A 156 -2.08 7.40 7.88
C TYR A 156 -2.55 6.92 9.25
N ILE A 157 -3.34 7.76 9.93
CA ILE A 157 -3.96 7.43 11.21
C ILE A 157 -5.36 6.92 10.94
N HIS A 158 -5.59 5.64 11.25
CA HIS A 158 -6.83 4.94 10.94
C HIS A 158 -7.33 4.18 12.17
N PRO A 159 -7.89 4.91 13.17
CA PRO A 159 -8.47 4.27 14.34
C PRO A 159 -9.67 3.44 13.97
N MET A 160 -9.81 2.30 14.61
CA MET A 160 -10.94 1.39 14.42
C MET A 160 -11.41 0.88 15.78
N ASP A 161 -12.72 0.70 15.93
CA ASP A 161 -13.30 -0.02 17.05
C ASP A 161 -13.04 -1.53 16.98
N ALA A 162 -13.28 -2.24 18.08
CA ALA A 162 -12.98 -3.67 18.17
C ALA A 162 -13.80 -4.54 17.19
N ASP A 163 -15.05 -4.16 16.93
CA ASP A 163 -15.92 -4.90 16.01
C ASP A 163 -15.41 -4.79 14.58
N SER A 164 -15.08 -3.56 14.16
CA SER A 164 -14.54 -3.28 12.83
C SER A 164 -13.21 -4.00 12.59
N ILE A 165 -12.31 -3.98 13.60
CA ILE A 165 -11.04 -4.72 13.54
C ILE A 165 -11.30 -6.22 13.34
N ASN A 166 -12.13 -6.83 14.18
CA ASN A 166 -12.39 -8.27 14.09
C ASN A 166 -13.11 -8.65 12.79
N ARG A 167 -14.00 -7.80 12.24
CA ARG A 167 -14.66 -8.05 10.94
C ARG A 167 -13.67 -8.14 9.77
N ILE A 168 -12.66 -7.27 9.75
CA ILE A 168 -11.68 -7.23 8.65
C ILE A 168 -10.48 -8.16 8.87
N SER A 169 -10.39 -8.81 10.05
CA SER A 169 -9.29 -9.71 10.39
C SER A 169 -9.80 -11.00 11.02
N PRO A 170 -10.65 -11.78 10.32
CA PRO A 170 -11.20 -13.02 10.87
C PRO A 170 -10.12 -14.09 10.99
N GLY A 171 -10.07 -14.76 12.17
CA GLY A 171 -9.07 -15.77 12.51
C GLY A 171 -7.86 -15.23 13.26
N VAL A 172 -7.33 -16.01 14.20
CA VAL A 172 -6.19 -15.61 15.04
C VAL A 172 -4.94 -15.34 14.21
N ASN A 173 -4.77 -16.10 13.14
CA ASN A 173 -3.60 -16.03 12.27
C ASN A 173 -3.77 -15.08 11.07
N HIS A 174 -4.89 -14.36 10.99
CA HIS A 174 -5.05 -13.33 9.96
C HIS A 174 -3.94 -12.28 10.08
N TRP A 175 -3.31 -11.92 8.96
CA TRP A 175 -2.12 -11.07 8.92
C TRP A 175 -2.28 -9.73 9.65
N ARG A 176 -3.45 -9.11 9.63
CA ARG A 176 -3.74 -7.85 10.35
C ARG A 176 -3.63 -7.96 11.85
N ASN A 177 -3.64 -9.18 12.40
CA ASN A 177 -3.55 -9.40 13.84
C ASN A 177 -2.11 -9.48 14.34
N TRP A 178 -1.11 -9.55 13.44
CA TRP A 178 0.28 -9.71 13.84
C TRP A 178 1.28 -8.87 13.05
N ILE A 179 0.89 -8.18 11.98
CA ILE A 179 1.81 -7.33 11.22
C ILE A 179 2.32 -6.17 12.07
N PRO A 180 3.65 -5.91 12.13
CA PRO A 180 4.18 -4.73 12.80
C PRO A 180 3.65 -3.43 12.18
N ALA A 181 3.40 -2.42 13.02
CA ALA A 181 2.82 -1.14 12.58
C ALA A 181 3.65 -0.41 11.51
N THR A 182 4.99 -0.60 11.51
CA THR A 182 5.89 0.01 10.52
C THR A 182 5.67 -0.50 9.10
N TYR A 183 5.22 -1.75 8.92
CA TYR A 183 5.00 -2.36 7.60
C TYR A 183 3.88 -1.68 6.80
N TYR A 184 3.00 -0.95 7.48
CA TYR A 184 1.88 -0.24 6.84
C TYR A 184 2.26 1.17 6.35
N CYS A 185 3.55 1.51 6.28
CA CYS A 185 4.05 2.85 5.95
C CYS A 185 3.82 3.28 4.50
N THR A 186 3.44 2.38 3.62
CA THR A 186 3.28 2.70 2.19
C THR A 186 2.24 3.79 1.95
N HIS A 187 1.13 3.79 2.70
CA HIS A 187 0.07 4.80 2.58
C HIS A 187 0.53 6.21 2.96
N SER A 188 1.46 6.35 3.91
CA SER A 188 2.02 7.64 4.31
C SER A 188 3.23 8.08 3.47
N LEU A 189 4.03 7.11 2.97
CA LEU A 189 5.24 7.37 2.19
C LEU A 189 4.95 7.61 0.70
N ALA A 190 4.07 6.82 0.11
CA ALA A 190 3.85 6.82 -1.32
C ALA A 190 3.39 8.18 -1.89
N PRO A 191 2.50 8.94 -1.22
CA PRO A 191 2.18 10.30 -1.66
C PRO A 191 3.40 11.21 -1.75
N ILE A 192 4.30 11.16 -0.76
CA ILE A 192 5.51 11.99 -0.74
C ILE A 192 6.43 11.63 -1.90
N MET A 193 6.71 10.33 -2.10
CA MET A 193 7.51 9.86 -3.22
C MET A 193 6.87 10.24 -4.56
N PHE A 194 5.55 10.10 -4.69
CA PHE A 194 4.82 10.47 -5.90
C PHE A 194 4.88 11.95 -6.22
N ILE A 195 4.71 12.80 -5.22
CA ILE A 195 4.72 14.26 -5.37
C ILE A 195 6.12 14.75 -5.75
N THR A 196 7.15 14.25 -5.07
CA THR A 196 8.52 14.80 -5.13
C THR A 196 9.46 14.04 -6.05
N ASP A 197 9.06 12.84 -6.48
CA ASP A 197 9.87 11.88 -7.25
C ASP A 197 11.22 11.55 -6.58
N THR A 198 11.25 11.54 -5.23
CA THR A 198 12.43 11.20 -4.43
C THR A 198 12.32 9.79 -3.85
N ARG A 199 13.44 9.22 -3.43
CA ARG A 199 13.55 7.88 -2.88
C ARG A 199 14.19 7.91 -1.49
N PRO A 200 13.70 7.10 -0.50
CA PRO A 200 14.36 6.96 0.80
C PRO A 200 15.74 6.28 0.64
N VAL A 201 16.72 6.77 1.38
CA VAL A 201 18.09 6.23 1.44
C VAL A 201 18.50 5.85 2.87
N LYS A 202 17.85 6.42 3.90
CA LYS A 202 18.04 6.03 5.30
C LYS A 202 16.71 6.01 6.02
N VAL A 203 16.58 5.15 7.03
CA VAL A 203 15.39 4.98 7.84
C VAL A 203 15.74 4.77 9.31
N SER A 204 14.98 5.44 10.19
CA SER A 204 14.88 5.14 11.62
C SER A 204 13.43 4.93 11.98
N GLY A 205 13.13 3.88 12.74
CA GLY A 205 11.78 3.50 13.14
C GLY A 205 11.61 3.64 14.65
N PHE A 206 10.43 4.14 15.05
CA PHE A 206 9.96 4.19 16.44
C PHE A 206 8.60 3.53 16.51
N VAL A 207 8.44 2.61 17.43
CA VAL A 207 7.17 1.90 17.64
C VAL A 207 6.46 2.49 18.84
N VAL A 208 5.17 2.77 18.69
CA VAL A 208 4.32 3.25 19.78
C VAL A 208 3.62 2.03 20.38
N PRO A 209 3.87 1.72 21.66
CA PRO A 209 3.24 0.58 22.32
C PRO A 209 1.73 0.80 22.50
N VAL A 210 1.01 -0.29 22.74
CA VAL A 210 -0.40 -0.21 23.13
C VAL A 210 -0.47 0.31 24.57
N ALA A 211 -1.34 1.29 24.83
CA ALA A 211 -1.58 1.80 26.16
C ALA A 211 -2.27 0.74 27.04
N GLU A 212 -1.95 0.72 28.33
CA GLU A 212 -2.51 -0.24 29.28
C GLU A 212 -4.05 -0.11 29.42
N ASP A 213 -4.56 1.10 29.29
CA ASP A 213 -5.98 1.45 29.34
C ASP A 213 -6.67 1.45 27.97
N ASP A 214 -6.03 0.93 26.92
CA ASP A 214 -6.65 0.88 25.59
C ASP A 214 -7.94 0.04 25.59
N PRO A 215 -9.11 0.62 25.31
CA PRO A 215 -10.39 -0.06 25.41
C PRO A 215 -10.65 -1.08 24.29
N VAL A 216 -9.85 -1.04 23.24
CA VAL A 216 -10.00 -1.89 22.05
C VAL A 216 -9.19 -3.18 22.19
N ARG A 217 -7.98 -3.08 22.78
CA ARG A 217 -7.05 -4.20 22.91
C ARG A 217 -7.67 -5.44 23.59
N PRO A 218 -8.38 -5.32 24.75
CA PRO A 218 -8.98 -6.46 25.43
C PRO A 218 -10.06 -7.21 24.63
N ARG A 219 -10.52 -6.63 23.51
CA ARG A 219 -11.57 -7.18 22.64
C ARG A 219 -11.07 -7.62 21.27
N THR A 220 -9.75 -7.59 21.03
CA THR A 220 -9.13 -7.97 19.75
C THR A 220 -8.01 -8.97 19.96
N VAL A 221 -7.75 -9.80 18.95
CA VAL A 221 -6.66 -10.79 18.98
C VAL A 221 -5.35 -10.25 18.41
N ARG A 222 -5.22 -8.94 18.27
CA ARG A 222 -3.99 -8.29 17.77
C ARG A 222 -2.79 -8.57 18.67
N ARG A 223 -1.63 -8.82 18.03
CA ARG A 223 -0.36 -9.16 18.67
C ARG A 223 0.75 -8.15 18.37
N SER A 224 0.47 -7.15 17.55
CA SER A 224 1.40 -6.08 17.21
C SER A 224 1.18 -4.83 18.06
N ASP A 225 2.09 -3.88 17.96
CA ASP A 225 2.03 -2.58 18.63
C ASP A 225 0.96 -1.66 18.04
N ALA A 226 0.68 -0.54 18.71
CA ALA A 226 -0.42 0.36 18.35
C ALA A 226 -0.14 1.13 17.07
N ALA A 227 1.04 1.74 16.96
CA ALA A 227 1.39 2.64 15.88
C ALA A 227 2.90 2.69 15.66
N SER A 228 3.34 3.45 14.65
CA SER A 228 4.75 3.75 14.48
C SER A 228 4.98 5.14 13.90
N MET A 229 6.13 5.72 14.24
CA MET A 229 6.72 6.89 13.63
C MET A 229 7.99 6.46 12.88
N ILE A 230 8.15 6.91 11.64
CA ILE A 230 9.33 6.61 10.83
C ILE A 230 9.96 7.94 10.38
N ALA A 231 11.25 8.08 10.59
CA ALA A 231 12.05 9.17 10.07
C ALA A 231 12.91 8.69 8.89
N LEU A 232 12.90 9.45 7.80
CA LEU A 232 13.60 9.09 6.57
C LEU A 232 14.53 10.23 6.13
N ARG A 233 15.64 9.86 5.49
CA ARG A 233 16.39 10.72 4.60
C ARG A 233 16.14 10.29 3.17
N MET A 234 15.83 11.27 2.31
CA MET A 234 15.63 11.04 0.89
C MET A 234 16.93 11.25 0.10
N ASP A 235 16.97 10.73 -1.12
CA ASP A 235 18.17 10.79 -2.00
C ASP A 235 18.58 12.21 -2.42
N ASN A 236 17.67 13.17 -2.35
CA ASN A 236 17.95 14.59 -2.54
C ASN A 236 18.39 15.32 -1.25
N GLY A 237 18.52 14.60 -0.12
CA GLY A 237 18.88 15.14 1.20
C GLY A 237 17.69 15.59 2.05
N ALA A 238 16.47 15.62 1.53
CA ALA A 238 15.28 15.98 2.29
C ALA A 238 15.01 15.01 3.45
N VAL A 239 14.31 15.47 4.48
CA VAL A 239 13.89 14.68 5.63
C VAL A 239 12.38 14.47 5.58
N VAL A 240 11.93 13.26 5.92
CA VAL A 240 10.51 12.90 5.95
C VAL A 240 10.16 12.28 7.29
N LYS A 241 9.01 12.69 7.85
CA LYS A 241 8.37 12.06 8.99
C LYS A 241 7.09 11.36 8.54
N LEU A 242 6.94 10.10 8.91
CA LEU A 242 5.73 9.32 8.69
C LEU A 242 5.11 8.93 10.03
N LEU A 243 3.79 8.95 10.09
CA LEU A 243 3.03 8.51 11.26
C LEU A 243 1.88 7.63 10.78
N GLN A 244 1.70 6.45 11.39
CA GLN A 244 0.73 5.50 10.88
C GLN A 244 0.04 4.62 11.91
N VAL A 245 -1.13 4.20 11.52
CA VAL A 245 -2.04 3.17 12.04
C VAL A 245 -2.80 3.61 13.28
N GLY A 246 -2.65 2.96 14.41
CA GLY A 246 -3.64 2.82 15.46
C GLY A 246 -3.73 3.93 16.51
N LEU A 247 -3.17 5.11 16.27
CA LEU A 247 -3.38 6.26 17.15
C LEU A 247 -4.84 6.73 17.10
N ARG A 248 -5.27 7.44 18.15
CA ARG A 248 -6.61 8.04 18.19
C ARG A 248 -6.64 9.34 17.37
N GLY A 249 -7.82 9.72 16.93
CA GLY A 249 -7.99 10.77 15.93
C GLY A 249 -7.78 10.23 14.52
N GLU A 250 -8.36 10.85 13.53
CA GLU A 250 -8.22 10.47 12.13
C GLU A 250 -7.20 11.35 11.43
N GLY A 251 -6.37 10.75 10.55
CA GLY A 251 -5.40 11.51 9.78
C GLY A 251 -4.99 10.82 8.49
N ILE A 252 -5.48 11.36 7.38
CA ILE A 252 -4.86 11.19 6.06
C ILE A 252 -4.34 12.56 5.68
N TRP A 253 -3.06 12.78 5.93
CA TRP A 253 -2.48 14.10 5.77
C TRP A 253 -1.09 14.04 5.16
N VAL A 254 -0.86 14.92 4.20
CA VAL A 254 0.42 15.07 3.50
C VAL A 254 0.79 16.54 3.49
N ARG A 255 2.01 16.85 3.91
CA ARG A 255 2.60 18.18 3.85
C ARG A 255 3.97 18.15 3.22
N ILE A 256 4.21 19.05 2.31
CA ILE A 256 5.48 19.20 1.60
C ILE A 256 5.99 20.63 1.79
N HIS A 257 7.20 20.76 2.31
CA HIS A 257 7.95 22.00 2.36
C HIS A 257 9.03 22.00 1.28
N GLY A 258 8.97 22.99 0.43
CA GLY A 258 10.03 23.29 -0.53
C GLY A 258 10.82 24.52 -0.11
N SER A 259 11.86 24.86 -0.87
CA SER A 259 12.73 26.02 -0.59
C SER A 259 12.05 27.39 -0.78
N ARG A 260 10.84 27.44 -1.35
CA ARG A 260 10.11 28.69 -1.63
C ARG A 260 8.71 28.74 -1.04
N GLY A 261 8.21 27.62 -0.54
CA GLY A 261 6.85 27.55 -0.01
C GLY A 261 6.49 26.16 0.48
N GLN A 262 5.23 26.00 0.85
CA GLN A 262 4.68 24.73 1.31
C GLN A 262 3.33 24.45 0.67
N MET A 263 2.93 23.17 0.68
CA MET A 263 1.58 22.72 0.33
C MET A 263 1.18 21.54 1.20
N GLU A 264 -0.12 21.43 1.44
CA GLU A 264 -0.71 20.35 2.23
C GLU A 264 -2.16 20.12 1.83
N ASN A 265 -2.72 18.92 2.08
CA ASN A 265 -4.16 18.78 2.18
C ASN A 265 -4.62 19.23 3.57
N LEU A 266 -5.91 19.61 3.73
CA LEU A 266 -6.39 20.05 5.03
C LEU A 266 -6.51 18.88 6.00
N ARG A 267 -6.16 19.13 7.28
CA ARG A 267 -6.34 18.14 8.37
C ARG A 267 -7.79 18.03 8.82
N HIS A 268 -8.50 19.14 8.75
CA HIS A 268 -9.88 19.30 9.21
C HIS A 268 -10.75 19.74 8.03
N ASP A 269 -12.05 19.74 8.21
CA ASP A 269 -13.04 20.09 7.20
C ASP A 269 -12.95 19.16 5.98
N ASP A 270 -13.00 19.71 4.79
CA ASP A 270 -12.85 18.93 3.55
C ASP A 270 -11.37 18.63 3.28
N ARG A 271 -10.95 17.42 3.61
CA ARG A 271 -9.58 16.91 3.41
C ARG A 271 -9.17 16.82 1.95
N SER A 272 -10.09 16.94 1.01
CA SER A 272 -9.78 17.00 -0.42
C SER A 272 -9.23 18.35 -0.86
N MET A 273 -9.39 19.38 -0.04
CA MET A 273 -8.87 20.73 -0.28
C MET A 273 -7.34 20.77 -0.17
N VAL A 274 -6.73 21.63 -0.98
CA VAL A 274 -5.28 21.88 -0.95
C VAL A 274 -5.01 23.30 -0.49
N ARG A 275 -4.11 23.45 0.49
CA ARG A 275 -3.51 24.72 0.85
C ARG A 275 -2.16 24.86 0.15
N LEU A 276 -1.95 25.99 -0.51
CA LEU A 276 -0.68 26.37 -1.12
C LEU A 276 -0.23 27.69 -0.50
N ARG A 277 0.96 27.70 0.10
CA ARG A 277 1.63 28.89 0.59
C ARG A 277 2.97 29.07 -0.12
N ILE A 278 3.21 30.26 -0.67
CA ILE A 278 4.49 30.67 -1.27
C ILE A 278 4.96 31.89 -0.51
N GLU A 279 6.17 31.81 0.06
CA GLU A 279 6.75 32.89 0.82
C GLU A 279 7.28 34.01 -0.12
N ARG A 280 7.28 35.23 0.39
CA ARG A 280 7.90 36.34 -0.29
C ARG A 280 9.39 36.40 0.06
N TYR A 281 10.22 36.01 -0.88
CA TYR A 281 11.65 36.27 -0.84
C TYR A 281 12.03 37.22 -1.99
N HIS A 282 13.29 37.51 -2.17
CA HIS A 282 13.83 38.63 -2.98
C HIS A 282 13.27 38.79 -4.41
N GLU A 283 12.74 37.72 -5.03
CA GLU A 283 12.46 37.71 -6.47
C GLU A 283 10.99 37.57 -6.86
N ALA A 284 10.05 37.49 -5.94
CA ALA A 284 8.63 37.32 -6.25
C ALA A 284 7.97 36.08 -5.59
N PRO A 285 6.66 36.11 -5.39
CA PRO A 285 5.69 37.12 -5.81
C PRO A 285 5.79 38.39 -4.97
N ALA A 286 5.28 39.50 -5.49
CA ALA A 286 5.28 40.80 -4.78
C ALA A 286 4.58 40.75 -3.40
N ARG A 287 3.72 39.71 -3.19
CA ARG A 287 3.06 39.37 -1.93
C ARG A 287 3.11 37.88 -1.70
N PRO A 288 3.16 37.36 -0.45
CA PRO A 288 2.99 35.96 -0.17
C PRO A 288 1.68 35.46 -0.76
N VAL A 289 1.70 34.24 -1.30
CA VAL A 289 0.48 33.54 -1.69
C VAL A 289 0.11 32.60 -0.54
N ASP A 290 -1.11 32.73 -0.04
CA ASP A 290 -1.69 31.76 0.91
C ASP A 290 -3.14 31.56 0.51
N ARG A 291 -3.45 30.39 -0.03
CA ARG A 291 -4.80 30.07 -0.51
C ARG A 291 -5.16 28.61 -0.29
N ILE A 292 -6.41 28.40 0.00
CA ILE A 292 -7.06 27.10 0.11
C ILE A 292 -8.05 26.98 -1.04
N TYR A 293 -8.07 25.84 -1.71
CA TYR A 293 -8.99 25.62 -2.82
C TYR A 293 -9.29 24.12 -3.03
N ALA A 294 -10.43 23.84 -3.65
CA ALA A 294 -10.80 22.50 -4.11
C ALA A 294 -10.14 22.20 -5.45
N PRO A 295 -9.25 21.21 -5.51
CA PRO A 295 -8.66 20.76 -6.78
C PRO A 295 -9.65 19.96 -7.62
N ARG A 296 -9.28 19.68 -8.86
CA ARG A 296 -10.01 18.78 -9.76
C ARG A 296 -9.05 17.77 -10.37
N PHE A 297 -9.50 16.53 -10.54
CA PHE A 297 -8.71 15.59 -11.33
C PHE A 297 -8.48 16.11 -12.73
N PRO A 298 -7.27 15.97 -13.27
CA PRO A 298 -6.95 16.47 -14.62
C PRO A 298 -7.73 15.73 -15.72
N GLU A 299 -8.05 14.46 -15.46
CA GLU A 299 -8.83 13.60 -16.36
C GLU A 299 -9.79 12.72 -15.58
N HIS A 300 -10.85 12.21 -16.21
CA HIS A 300 -11.83 11.28 -15.61
C HIS A 300 -12.49 11.74 -14.32
N HIS A 301 -12.58 13.04 -14.05
CA HIS A 301 -13.02 13.63 -12.78
C HIS A 301 -14.33 13.02 -12.24
N GLN A 302 -15.38 12.96 -13.07
CA GLN A 302 -16.69 12.44 -12.66
C GLN A 302 -16.68 10.94 -12.32
N ARG A 303 -15.82 10.15 -12.94
CA ARG A 303 -15.68 8.73 -12.66
C ARG A 303 -14.85 8.49 -11.40
N ALA A 304 -13.74 9.21 -11.28
CA ALA A 304 -12.85 9.12 -10.13
C ALA A 304 -13.57 9.50 -8.83
N LEU A 305 -14.40 10.55 -8.83
CA LEU A 305 -15.19 10.95 -7.64
C LEU A 305 -16.16 9.87 -7.14
N LYS A 306 -16.58 8.94 -8.00
CA LYS A 306 -17.46 7.82 -7.63
C LYS A 306 -16.72 6.59 -7.11
N ALA A 307 -15.40 6.56 -7.25
CA ALA A 307 -14.56 5.45 -6.81
C ALA A 307 -14.12 5.63 -5.35
N GLY A 308 -13.76 4.52 -4.71
CA GLY A 308 -13.24 4.51 -3.35
C GLY A 308 -11.94 5.29 -3.18
N HIS A 309 -11.59 5.56 -1.92
CA HIS A 309 -10.34 6.23 -1.51
C HIS A 309 -10.09 7.56 -2.26
N GLY A 310 -11.10 8.45 -2.28
CA GLY A 310 -10.95 9.77 -2.89
C GLY A 310 -10.53 9.73 -4.37
N GLY A 311 -10.97 8.72 -5.12
CA GLY A 311 -10.67 8.49 -6.53
C GLY A 311 -9.45 7.62 -6.81
N GLY A 312 -8.67 7.30 -5.79
CA GLY A 312 -7.43 6.52 -5.92
C GLY A 312 -7.66 5.14 -6.54
N ASP A 313 -8.73 4.43 -6.13
CA ASP A 313 -9.05 3.10 -6.66
C ASP A 313 -9.36 3.09 -8.17
N PHE A 314 -9.95 4.17 -8.70
CA PHE A 314 -10.14 4.31 -10.14
C PHE A 314 -8.80 4.41 -10.88
N PHE A 315 -7.91 5.29 -10.41
CA PHE A 315 -6.65 5.55 -11.10
C PHE A 315 -5.67 4.38 -11.02
N VAL A 316 -5.72 3.57 -9.97
CA VAL A 316 -4.91 2.34 -9.90
C VAL A 316 -5.28 1.41 -11.07
N ASN A 317 -6.55 1.10 -11.28
CA ASN A 317 -7.00 0.28 -12.41
C ASN A 317 -6.72 0.96 -13.76
N TYR A 318 -6.94 2.27 -13.85
CA TYR A 318 -6.70 3.05 -15.07
C TYR A 318 -5.23 3.00 -15.52
N HIS A 319 -4.29 3.24 -14.59
CA HIS A 319 -2.86 3.22 -14.90
C HIS A 319 -2.36 1.81 -15.21
N PHE A 320 -2.91 0.79 -14.58
CA PHE A 320 -2.59 -0.60 -14.91
C PHE A 320 -3.03 -0.95 -16.34
N ALA A 321 -4.27 -0.64 -16.69
CA ALA A 321 -4.77 -0.85 -18.05
C ALA A 321 -3.95 -0.09 -19.11
N ARG A 322 -3.57 1.17 -18.79
CA ARG A 322 -2.74 2.00 -19.64
C ARG A 322 -1.35 1.40 -19.84
N ALA A 323 -0.70 0.96 -18.76
CA ALA A 323 0.62 0.36 -18.79
C ALA A 323 0.65 -0.92 -19.66
N ILE A 324 -0.35 -1.81 -19.50
CA ILE A 324 -0.46 -3.02 -20.34
C ILE A 324 -0.57 -2.66 -21.83
N ARG A 325 -1.36 -1.62 -22.17
CA ARG A 325 -1.55 -1.21 -23.58
C ARG A 325 -0.35 -0.51 -24.18
N SER A 326 0.37 0.29 -23.39
CA SER A 326 1.56 0.99 -23.88
C SER A 326 2.80 0.10 -23.88
N GLY A 327 2.81 -1.00 -23.11
CA GLY A 327 4.01 -1.80 -22.87
C GLY A 327 5.02 -1.11 -21.95
N GLU A 328 4.66 0.03 -21.35
CA GLU A 328 5.53 0.80 -20.46
C GLU A 328 5.17 0.56 -18.99
N GLN A 329 6.18 0.37 -18.14
CA GLN A 329 5.96 0.22 -16.70
C GLN A 329 5.28 1.48 -16.13
N PRO A 330 4.31 1.32 -15.19
CA PRO A 330 3.62 2.45 -14.58
C PRO A 330 4.56 3.21 -13.63
N TYR A 331 4.13 4.41 -13.18
CA TYR A 331 4.90 5.15 -12.15
C TYR A 331 5.14 4.30 -10.90
N LEU A 332 4.11 3.62 -10.40
CA LEU A 332 4.23 2.68 -9.28
C LEU A 332 4.71 1.30 -9.79
N ASP A 333 5.92 1.27 -10.33
CA ASP A 333 6.61 0.07 -10.80
C ASP A 333 7.12 -0.80 -9.64
N VAL A 334 7.74 -1.94 -9.98
CA VAL A 334 8.30 -2.86 -8.99
C VAL A 334 9.36 -2.20 -8.11
N TYR A 335 10.18 -1.33 -8.66
CA TYR A 335 11.27 -0.71 -7.90
C TYR A 335 10.73 0.26 -6.84
N ARG A 336 9.72 1.08 -7.20
CA ARG A 336 9.07 1.98 -6.24
C ARG A 336 8.25 1.21 -5.21
N GLY A 337 7.49 0.20 -5.63
CA GLY A 337 6.73 -0.66 -4.72
C GLY A 337 7.60 -1.35 -3.69
N VAL A 338 8.71 -1.96 -4.13
CA VAL A 338 9.68 -2.61 -3.23
C VAL A 338 10.37 -1.58 -2.34
N ALA A 339 10.82 -0.43 -2.89
CA ALA A 339 11.46 0.62 -2.08
C ALA A 339 10.56 1.13 -0.93
N MET A 340 9.25 1.28 -1.18
CA MET A 340 8.28 1.65 -0.14
C MET A 340 8.11 0.55 0.90
N SER A 341 8.01 -0.70 0.46
CA SER A 341 7.76 -1.86 1.34
C SER A 341 8.95 -2.16 2.26
N ILE A 342 10.17 -2.12 1.72
CA ILE A 342 11.38 -2.38 2.52
C ILE A 342 11.64 -1.31 3.58
N VAL A 343 11.14 -0.09 3.39
CA VAL A 343 11.17 0.95 4.44
C VAL A 343 10.48 0.48 5.70
N GLY A 344 9.29 -0.13 5.59
CA GLY A 344 8.56 -0.66 6.75
C GLY A 344 9.31 -1.79 7.45
N ILE A 345 9.93 -2.68 6.68
CA ILE A 345 10.74 -3.80 7.20
C ILE A 345 11.96 -3.27 7.96
N LEU A 346 12.71 -2.37 7.33
CA LEU A 346 13.91 -1.78 7.92
C LEU A 346 13.59 -0.87 9.10
N ALA A 347 12.46 -0.15 9.08
CA ALA A 347 11.99 0.65 10.21
C ALA A 347 11.69 -0.23 11.44
N TYR A 348 11.10 -1.42 11.24
CA TYR A 348 10.88 -2.35 12.35
C TYR A 348 12.22 -2.91 12.87
N ARG A 349 13.12 -3.27 11.99
CA ARG A 349 14.49 -3.70 12.35
C ARG A 349 15.21 -2.61 13.13
N SER A 350 15.11 -1.35 12.70
CA SER A 350 15.65 -0.18 13.41
C SER A 350 15.04 -0.04 14.81
N ALA A 351 13.72 -0.13 14.94
CA ALA A 351 13.04 -0.02 16.23
C ALA A 351 13.48 -1.09 17.25
N LEU A 352 13.79 -2.30 16.78
CA LEU A 352 14.35 -3.38 17.61
C LEU A 352 15.85 -3.20 17.93
N GLN A 353 16.51 -2.22 17.33
CA GLN A 353 17.92 -1.87 17.51
C GLN A 353 18.08 -0.43 17.97
N ASP A 354 17.34 -0.06 19.00
CA ASP A 354 17.38 1.27 19.63
C ASP A 354 17.16 2.44 18.64
N SER A 355 16.30 2.21 17.64
CA SER A 355 15.94 3.18 16.60
C SER A 355 17.13 3.73 15.79
N GLY A 356 18.25 3.02 15.76
CA GLY A 356 19.42 3.35 14.96
C GLY A 356 19.09 3.47 13.46
N ALA A 357 19.77 4.40 12.77
CA ALA A 357 19.52 4.61 11.34
C ALA A 357 20.08 3.47 10.49
N LEU A 358 19.26 2.91 9.60
CA LEU A 358 19.62 1.87 8.65
C LEU A 358 19.61 2.41 7.21
N GLU A 359 20.49 1.89 6.36
CA GLU A 359 20.47 2.20 4.92
C GLU A 359 19.28 1.53 4.24
N VAL A 360 18.65 2.25 3.31
CA VAL A 360 17.59 1.69 2.44
C VAL A 360 18.21 1.35 1.09
N PRO A 361 18.37 0.05 0.76
CA PRO A 361 19.02 -0.37 -0.48
C PRO A 361 18.25 0.03 -1.73
N ASP A 362 18.97 0.28 -2.80
CA ASP A 362 18.40 0.51 -4.13
C ASP A 362 18.42 -0.77 -4.97
N PHE A 363 17.29 -1.47 -5.04
CA PHE A 363 17.20 -2.72 -5.79
C PHE A 363 17.18 -2.57 -7.32
N ARG A 364 17.29 -1.36 -7.87
CA ARG A 364 17.70 -1.16 -9.26
C ARG A 364 19.14 -1.61 -9.50
N LYS A 365 19.97 -1.61 -8.44
CA LYS A 365 21.38 -2.02 -8.50
C LYS A 365 21.53 -3.51 -8.18
N ARG A 366 22.04 -4.30 -9.12
CA ARG A 366 22.30 -5.74 -8.92
C ARG A 366 23.24 -6.02 -7.73
N SER A 367 24.21 -5.14 -7.47
CA SER A 367 25.12 -5.25 -6.32
C SER A 367 24.38 -5.18 -4.99
N ALA A 368 23.39 -4.28 -4.86
CA ALA A 368 22.55 -4.21 -3.67
C ALA A 368 21.68 -5.47 -3.54
N ARG A 369 21.06 -5.94 -4.61
CA ARG A 369 20.25 -7.17 -4.58
C ARG A 369 21.02 -8.37 -4.05
N ARG A 370 22.25 -8.60 -4.51
CA ARG A 370 23.10 -9.72 -4.05
C ARG A 370 23.32 -9.74 -2.53
N GLN A 371 23.33 -8.58 -1.88
CA GLN A 371 23.52 -8.48 -0.43
C GLN A 371 22.28 -8.90 0.37
N TYR A 372 21.09 -8.85 -0.23
CA TYR A 372 19.83 -9.11 0.43
C TYR A 372 19.06 -10.30 -0.13
N ALA A 373 19.66 -11.06 -1.05
CA ALA A 373 19.01 -12.21 -1.69
C ALA A 373 18.58 -13.31 -0.69
N ASP A 374 19.31 -13.45 0.42
CA ASP A 374 19.04 -14.42 1.47
C ASP A 374 18.51 -13.79 2.76
N ASP A 375 18.08 -12.52 2.73
CA ASP A 375 17.51 -11.84 3.89
C ASP A 375 16.01 -12.15 4.05
N HIS A 376 15.74 -13.33 4.63
CA HIS A 376 14.42 -13.84 4.96
C HIS A 376 13.93 -13.43 6.37
N TRP A 377 14.43 -12.35 6.92
CA TRP A 377 14.01 -11.85 8.24
C TRP A 377 12.54 -11.44 8.22
N SER A 378 11.72 -12.07 9.08
CA SER A 378 10.26 -11.99 9.02
C SER A 378 9.62 -12.08 10.41
N PRO A 379 8.67 -11.19 10.75
CA PRO A 379 7.87 -11.28 11.97
C PRO A 379 6.68 -12.25 11.86
N ASP A 380 6.56 -13.01 10.77
CA ASP A 380 5.46 -13.97 10.57
C ASP A 380 5.51 -15.07 11.64
N PRO A 381 4.47 -15.17 12.50
CA PRO A 381 4.41 -16.20 13.53
C PRO A 381 4.47 -17.65 13.00
N ALA A 382 4.04 -17.86 11.74
CA ALA A 382 4.12 -19.20 11.10
C ALA A 382 5.57 -19.56 10.73
N GLN A 383 6.47 -18.58 10.61
CA GLN A 383 7.88 -18.77 10.30
C GLN A 383 8.79 -18.61 11.53
N ARG A 384 8.22 -18.66 12.74
CA ARG A 384 8.94 -18.42 13.97
C ARG A 384 10.06 -19.42 14.19
N ARG A 385 11.31 -18.92 14.27
CA ARG A 385 12.53 -19.68 14.51
C ARG A 385 13.57 -18.76 15.16
N PRO A 386 14.66 -19.28 15.75
CA PRO A 386 15.74 -18.45 16.29
C PRO A 386 16.21 -17.41 15.27
N GLY A 387 16.39 -16.16 15.71
CA GLY A 387 16.79 -15.03 14.88
C GLY A 387 15.64 -14.30 14.15
N GLN A 388 14.41 -14.82 14.15
CA GLN A 388 13.25 -14.11 13.64
C GLN A 388 12.62 -13.22 14.71
N PRO A 389 12.17 -11.99 14.36
CA PRO A 389 11.55 -11.07 15.31
C PRO A 389 10.14 -11.52 15.73
N ALA A 390 9.70 -11.05 16.86
CA ALA A 390 8.29 -11.09 17.22
C ALA A 390 7.50 -9.98 16.50
N PRO A 391 6.16 -10.08 16.43
CA PRO A 391 5.29 -9.04 15.87
C PRO A 391 5.25 -7.73 16.66
N SER A 392 5.70 -7.71 17.90
CA SER A 392 5.74 -6.56 18.81
C SER A 392 7.12 -6.39 19.40
N ILE A 393 7.50 -5.15 19.74
CA ILE A 393 8.74 -4.84 20.48
C ILE A 393 8.76 -5.48 21.87
N PHE A 394 7.62 -5.88 22.41
CA PHE A 394 7.50 -6.62 23.67
C PHE A 394 7.56 -8.15 23.50
N GLY A 395 7.87 -8.63 22.30
CA GLY A 395 7.95 -10.06 21.99
C GLY A 395 6.61 -10.66 21.56
N ASP A 396 6.42 -11.96 21.80
CA ASP A 396 5.23 -12.70 21.40
C ASP A 396 4.06 -12.45 22.36
N ILE A 397 3.16 -11.59 21.95
CA ILE A 397 1.92 -11.30 22.69
C ILE A 397 0.89 -12.39 22.42
N LYS A 398 0.35 -13.01 23.48
CA LYS A 398 -0.75 -13.96 23.39
C LYS A 398 -2.08 -13.24 23.65
N PRO A 399 -3.07 -13.38 22.76
CA PRO A 399 -4.40 -12.82 23.00
C PRO A 399 -5.03 -13.41 24.26
N ALA A 400 -5.65 -12.57 25.09
CA ALA A 400 -6.38 -13.02 26.27
C ALA A 400 -7.61 -13.87 25.87
N ARG A 401 -8.01 -14.81 26.73
CA ARG A 401 -9.18 -15.67 26.50
C ARG A 401 -10.47 -14.87 26.22
N GLN A 402 -10.65 -13.77 26.94
CA GLN A 402 -11.79 -12.86 26.73
C GLN A 402 -11.77 -12.24 25.32
N ALA A 403 -10.60 -11.81 24.83
CA ALA A 403 -10.44 -11.26 23.46
C ALA A 403 -10.79 -12.29 22.39
N LEU A 404 -10.34 -13.55 22.56
CA LEU A 404 -10.68 -14.64 21.65
C LEU A 404 -12.19 -14.91 21.61
N THR A 405 -12.85 -14.96 22.80
CA THR A 405 -14.29 -15.15 22.87
C THR A 405 -15.05 -14.02 22.16
N TYR A 406 -14.63 -12.77 22.38
CA TYR A 406 -15.22 -11.62 21.73
C TYR A 406 -15.04 -11.66 20.20
N ALA A 407 -13.83 -11.90 19.74
CA ALA A 407 -13.48 -11.95 18.33
C ALA A 407 -14.25 -13.06 17.58
N ARG A 408 -14.32 -14.27 18.17
CA ARG A 408 -15.07 -15.40 17.58
C ARG A 408 -16.56 -15.09 17.37
N ARG A 409 -17.18 -14.33 18.29
CA ARG A 409 -18.57 -13.88 18.12
C ARG A 409 -18.71 -13.02 16.88
N ILE A 410 -17.79 -12.08 16.67
CA ILE A 410 -17.80 -11.19 15.49
C ILE A 410 -17.49 -11.96 14.21
N TRP A 411 -16.52 -12.87 14.22
CA TRP A 411 -16.16 -13.69 13.07
C TRP A 411 -17.34 -14.53 12.58
N LYS A 412 -18.09 -15.17 13.50
CA LYS A 412 -19.32 -15.89 13.15
C LYS A 412 -20.35 -15.00 12.49
N SER A 413 -20.48 -13.74 12.91
CA SER A 413 -21.44 -12.80 12.31
C SER A 413 -21.12 -12.41 10.87
N VAL A 414 -19.88 -12.63 10.41
CA VAL A 414 -19.45 -12.41 9.02
C VAL A 414 -19.26 -13.72 8.25
N GLY A 415 -19.73 -14.84 8.81
CA GLY A 415 -19.67 -16.15 8.16
C GLY A 415 -18.31 -16.86 8.25
N TYR A 416 -17.40 -16.41 9.14
CA TYR A 416 -16.12 -17.08 9.36
C TYR A 416 -16.25 -18.07 10.53
N HIS A 417 -15.99 -19.35 10.25
CA HIS A 417 -16.12 -20.46 11.21
C HIS A 417 -14.78 -21.15 11.52
N GLY A 418 -13.65 -20.56 11.08
CA GLY A 418 -12.31 -21.03 11.43
C GLY A 418 -11.95 -20.72 12.88
N ASP A 419 -10.71 -21.04 13.29
CA ASP A 419 -10.15 -20.99 14.67
C ASP A 419 -10.45 -19.74 15.49
#